data_8d281fc4114a6652cde3f5e6c4efe14a
#
_entry.id   8d281fc4114a6652cde3f5e6c4efe14a
#
_cell.length_a   1.000
_cell.length_b   1.000
_cell.length_c   1.000
_cell.angle_alpha   90.00
_cell.angle_beta   90.00
_cell.angle_gamma   90.00
#
_symmetry.space_group_name_H-M   'P 1'
#
loop_
_entity.id
_entity.type
_entity.pdbx_description
1 polymer ?
#
loop_
_entity_poly.entity_id
_entity_poly.type
_entity_poly.pdbx_seq_one_letter_code
_entity_poly.pdbx_strand_id
1 'polypeptide(L)'
;RFMDDAVKTGYDMGYSTTMMGRRRNLPELKASNANTRNFGERAAMNTPVQGTAADIIKLSMVKVFNALKEGNFAARLILQVHDELIIEAPENEAEAVCNLLKDCMEQVVQLAVPLVAEVKYGESWYVTK
;
A
#
# COMPACT_ATOMS: atom_id res chain seq x y z
N ARG A 1 19.76 -9.77 -11.23
CA ARG A 1 19.39 -8.93 -10.10
C ARG A 1 17.92 -9.03 -9.78
N PHE A 2 17.44 -8.17 -8.92
CA PHE A 2 16.03 -8.22 -8.47
C PHE A 2 15.04 -8.20 -9.65
N MET A 3 15.22 -7.29 -10.58
CA MET A 3 14.30 -7.17 -11.74
C MET A 3 14.39 -8.39 -12.64
N ASP A 4 15.59 -8.85 -12.92
CA ASP A 4 15.80 -10.03 -13.76
C ASP A 4 15.26 -11.28 -13.08
N ASP A 5 15.45 -11.41 -11.77
CA ASP A 5 14.93 -12.52 -11.00
C ASP A 5 13.41 -12.51 -10.96
N ALA A 6 12.80 -11.33 -10.86
CA ALA A 6 11.34 -11.20 -10.86
C ALA A 6 10.75 -11.64 -12.22
N VAL A 7 11.36 -11.26 -13.33
CA VAL A 7 10.93 -11.66 -14.66
C VAL A 7 11.10 -13.17 -14.85
N LYS A 8 12.24 -13.69 -14.44
CA LYS A 8 12.50 -15.14 -14.53
C LYS A 8 11.47 -15.93 -13.73
N THR A 9 11.19 -15.51 -12.51
CA THR A 9 10.18 -16.15 -11.67
C THR A 9 8.81 -16.11 -12.35
N GLY A 10 8.48 -14.96 -12.98
CA GLY A 10 7.23 -14.83 -13.74
C GLY A 10 7.11 -15.86 -14.85
N TYR A 11 8.18 -16.06 -15.63
CA TYR A 11 8.19 -17.08 -16.69
C TYR A 11 8.12 -18.50 -16.12
N ASP A 12 8.86 -18.78 -15.06
CA ASP A 12 8.91 -20.12 -14.47
C ASP A 12 7.61 -20.51 -13.78
N MET A 13 6.99 -19.58 -13.06
CA MET A 13 5.82 -19.85 -12.22
C MET A 13 4.49 -19.43 -12.85
N GLY A 14 4.53 -18.56 -13.84
CA GLY A 14 3.32 -18.02 -14.47
C GLY A 14 2.63 -16.92 -13.67
N TYR A 15 3.26 -16.45 -12.60
CA TYR A 15 2.72 -15.38 -11.76
C TYR A 15 3.84 -14.64 -11.05
N SER A 16 3.51 -13.48 -10.51
CA SER A 16 4.37 -12.72 -9.62
C SER A 16 3.67 -12.54 -8.27
N THR A 17 4.44 -12.34 -7.21
CA THR A 17 3.87 -12.20 -5.86
C THR A 17 4.36 -10.93 -5.19
N THR A 18 3.52 -10.40 -4.28
CA THR A 18 3.94 -9.34 -3.37
C THR A 18 4.70 -9.96 -2.19
N MET A 19 5.32 -9.12 -1.37
CA MET A 19 5.96 -9.59 -0.14
C MET A 19 4.98 -10.25 0.83
N MET A 20 3.69 -9.92 0.72
CA MET A 20 2.63 -10.52 1.54
C MET A 20 2.07 -11.82 0.94
N GLY A 21 2.61 -12.25 -0.20
CA GLY A 21 2.22 -13.51 -0.83
C GLY A 21 1.03 -13.42 -1.77
N ARG A 22 0.51 -12.24 -2.05
CA ARG A 22 -0.59 -12.08 -2.99
C ARG A 22 -0.07 -12.26 -4.42
N ARG A 23 -0.75 -13.09 -5.20
CA ARG A 23 -0.32 -13.43 -6.57
C ARG A 23 -0.97 -12.52 -7.61
N ARG A 24 -0.20 -12.24 -8.65
CA ARG A 24 -0.71 -11.69 -9.89
C ARG A 24 -0.37 -12.66 -11.00
N ASN A 25 -1.38 -13.26 -11.63
CA ASN A 25 -1.17 -14.17 -12.77
C ASN A 25 -0.71 -13.37 -13.99
N LEU A 26 0.23 -13.94 -14.74
CA LEU A 26 0.88 -13.29 -15.87
C LEU A 26 0.73 -14.12 -17.15
N PRO A 27 -0.50 -14.30 -17.65
CA PRO A 27 -0.70 -15.04 -18.89
C PRO A 27 -0.03 -14.37 -20.09
N GLU A 28 0.21 -13.06 -20.01
CA GLU A 28 0.87 -12.27 -21.03
C GLU A 28 2.27 -12.79 -21.37
N LEU A 29 2.96 -13.39 -20.40
CA LEU A 29 4.31 -13.92 -20.63
C LEU A 29 4.34 -15.06 -21.63
N LYS A 30 3.22 -15.73 -21.87
CA LYS A 30 3.11 -16.82 -22.84
C LYS A 30 2.62 -16.36 -24.21
N ALA A 31 2.37 -15.06 -24.37
CA ALA A 31 1.85 -14.52 -25.63
C ALA A 31 2.91 -14.56 -26.73
N SER A 32 2.46 -14.79 -27.96
CA SER A 32 3.33 -14.72 -29.13
C SER A 32 3.67 -13.29 -29.52
N ASN A 33 2.81 -12.31 -29.15
CA ASN A 33 3.01 -10.91 -29.46
C ASN A 33 4.04 -10.31 -28.49
N ALA A 34 5.10 -9.73 -29.06
CA ALA A 34 6.19 -9.16 -28.25
C ALA A 34 5.74 -8.02 -27.34
N ASN A 35 4.79 -7.21 -27.80
CA ASN A 35 4.28 -6.10 -26.99
C ASN A 35 3.54 -6.63 -25.75
N THR A 36 2.75 -7.68 -25.92
CA THR A 36 2.02 -8.32 -24.81
C THR A 36 3.00 -8.96 -23.82
N ARG A 37 4.04 -9.65 -24.32
CA ARG A 37 5.07 -10.23 -23.45
C ARG A 37 5.80 -9.13 -22.66
N ASN A 38 6.15 -8.02 -23.31
CA ASN A 38 6.83 -6.91 -22.63
C ASN A 38 5.95 -6.31 -21.53
N PHE A 39 4.65 -6.22 -21.75
CA PHE A 39 3.72 -5.79 -20.72
C PHE A 39 3.76 -6.76 -19.53
N GLY A 40 3.76 -8.07 -19.79
CA GLY A 40 3.84 -9.10 -18.75
C GLY A 40 5.14 -9.01 -17.96
N GLU A 41 6.26 -8.74 -18.62
CA GLU A 41 7.55 -8.59 -17.95
C GLU A 41 7.57 -7.36 -17.03
N ARG A 42 7.01 -6.23 -17.48
CA ARG A 42 6.89 -5.05 -16.63
C ARG A 42 6.00 -5.32 -15.42
N ALA A 43 4.90 -6.04 -15.61
CA ALA A 43 4.02 -6.43 -14.51
C ALA A 43 4.75 -7.34 -13.52
N ALA A 44 5.59 -8.27 -14.01
CA ALA A 44 6.38 -9.14 -13.15
C ALA A 44 7.38 -8.35 -12.29
N MET A 45 7.98 -7.31 -12.84
CA MET A 45 8.91 -6.46 -12.10
C MET A 45 8.20 -5.54 -11.10
N ASN A 46 7.03 -5.02 -11.48
CA ASN A 46 6.30 -4.04 -10.67
C ASN A 46 5.51 -4.67 -9.52
N THR A 47 5.00 -5.87 -9.69
CA THR A 47 4.14 -6.51 -8.68
C THR A 47 4.81 -6.64 -7.30
N PRO A 48 6.08 -7.09 -7.18
CA PRO A 48 6.70 -7.17 -5.84
C PRO A 48 6.80 -5.83 -5.14
N VAL A 49 6.96 -4.74 -5.87
CA VAL A 49 7.12 -3.38 -5.32
C VAL A 49 5.77 -2.68 -5.16
N GLN A 50 5.06 -2.45 -6.27
CA GLN A 50 3.79 -1.71 -6.23
C GLN A 50 2.68 -2.52 -5.57
N GLY A 51 2.65 -3.83 -5.80
CA GLY A 51 1.68 -4.70 -5.15
C GLY A 51 1.90 -4.77 -3.65
N THR A 52 3.16 -4.81 -3.21
CA THR A 52 3.48 -4.78 -1.78
C THR A 52 3.07 -3.44 -1.16
N ALA A 53 3.31 -2.32 -1.85
CA ALA A 53 2.86 -1.01 -1.37
C ALA A 53 1.33 -0.97 -1.21
N ALA A 54 0.60 -1.53 -2.17
CA ALA A 54 -0.87 -1.62 -2.07
C ALA A 54 -1.31 -2.49 -0.90
N ASP A 55 -0.62 -3.60 -0.65
CA ASP A 55 -0.92 -4.47 0.48
C ASP A 55 -0.67 -3.76 1.81
N ILE A 56 0.42 -3.00 1.91
CA ILE A 56 0.75 -2.23 3.12
C ILE A 56 -0.34 -1.21 3.41
N ILE A 57 -0.81 -0.46 2.40
CA ILE A 57 -1.84 0.54 2.62
C ILE A 57 -3.17 -0.10 3.05
N LYS A 58 -3.51 -1.27 2.52
CA LYS A 58 -4.71 -2.00 2.92
C LYS A 58 -4.62 -2.48 4.37
N LEU A 59 -3.48 -3.01 4.77
CA LEU A 59 -3.25 -3.42 6.16
C LEU A 59 -3.29 -2.21 7.09
N SER A 60 -2.74 -1.08 6.65
CA SER A 60 -2.79 0.17 7.40
C SER A 60 -4.23 0.64 7.61
N MET A 61 -5.07 0.53 6.58
CA MET A 61 -6.50 0.89 6.69
C MET A 61 -7.19 0.09 7.78
N VAL A 62 -6.98 -1.22 7.80
CA VAL A 62 -7.59 -2.10 8.80
C VAL A 62 -7.08 -1.73 10.20
N LYS A 63 -5.79 -1.52 10.34
CA LYS A 63 -5.18 -1.19 11.62
C LYS A 63 -5.68 0.16 12.15
N VAL A 64 -5.74 1.16 11.29
CA VAL A 64 -6.26 2.50 11.64
C VAL A 64 -7.72 2.42 12.03
N PHE A 65 -8.54 1.72 11.24
CA PHE A 65 -9.97 1.57 11.51
C PHE A 65 -10.19 0.95 12.90
N ASN A 66 -9.49 -0.14 13.19
CA ASN A 66 -9.61 -0.81 14.48
C ASN A 66 -9.11 0.06 15.63
N ALA A 67 -8.01 0.78 15.45
CA ALA A 67 -7.45 1.66 16.47
C ALA A 67 -8.41 2.82 16.79
N LEU A 68 -9.04 3.41 15.78
CA LEU A 68 -10.02 4.47 16.00
C LEU A 68 -11.24 3.95 16.77
N LYS A 69 -11.68 2.74 16.46
CA LYS A 69 -12.81 2.11 17.13
C LYS A 69 -12.48 1.77 18.60
N GLU A 70 -11.33 1.19 18.83
CA GLU A 70 -10.88 0.80 20.18
C GLU A 70 -10.66 2.00 21.08
N GLY A 71 -10.16 3.11 20.52
CA GLY A 71 -9.93 4.35 21.26
C GLY A 71 -11.17 5.21 21.43
N ASN A 72 -12.33 4.78 20.96
CA ASN A 72 -13.60 5.50 21.01
C ASN A 72 -13.50 6.91 20.41
N PHE A 73 -12.71 7.05 19.34
CA PHE A 73 -12.60 8.31 18.62
C PHE A 73 -13.88 8.59 17.83
N ALA A 74 -14.26 9.84 17.75
CA ALA A 74 -15.31 10.29 16.82
C ALA A 74 -14.79 10.38 15.39
N ALA A 75 -13.47 10.39 15.22
CA ALA A 75 -12.81 10.42 13.92
C ALA A 75 -13.14 9.17 13.10
N ARG A 76 -13.21 9.34 11.78
CA ARG A 76 -13.54 8.26 10.85
C ARG A 76 -12.58 8.24 9.69
N LEU A 77 -12.16 7.04 9.29
CA LEU A 77 -11.43 6.83 8.05
C LEU A 77 -12.44 6.90 6.90
N ILE A 78 -12.30 7.90 6.03
CA ILE A 78 -13.32 8.18 5.01
C ILE A 78 -12.86 7.86 3.59
N LEU A 79 -11.56 7.85 3.33
CA LEU A 79 -11.08 7.74 1.95
C LEU A 79 -9.66 7.22 1.92
N GLN A 80 -9.37 6.43 0.89
CA GLN A 80 -8.03 6.00 0.55
C GLN A 80 -7.78 6.37 -0.91
N VAL A 81 -6.71 7.12 -1.18
CA VAL A 81 -6.33 7.56 -2.51
C VAL A 81 -4.84 7.29 -2.70
N HIS A 82 -4.51 6.45 -3.70
CA HIS A 82 -3.13 6.03 -3.96
C HIS A 82 -2.50 5.43 -2.69
N ASP A 83 -1.49 6.07 -2.13
CA ASP A 83 -0.80 5.63 -0.91
C ASP A 83 -1.16 6.48 0.31
N GLU A 84 -2.27 7.22 0.24
CA GLU A 84 -2.72 8.12 1.31
C GLU A 84 -3.99 7.61 1.97
N LEU A 85 -4.09 7.82 3.28
CA LEU A 85 -5.32 7.61 4.05
C LEU A 85 -5.83 8.96 4.54
N ILE A 86 -7.13 9.17 4.41
CA ILE A 86 -7.77 10.43 4.79
C ILE A 86 -8.78 10.15 5.89
N ILE A 87 -8.63 10.87 7.00
CA ILE A 87 -9.48 10.73 8.18
C ILE A 87 -10.17 12.07 8.44
N GLU A 88 -11.47 12.02 8.67
CA GLU A 88 -12.24 13.15 9.16
C GLU A 88 -12.28 13.05 10.69
N ALA A 89 -11.87 14.10 11.37
CA ALA A 89 -11.79 14.10 12.83
C ALA A 89 -12.30 15.42 13.41
N PRO A 90 -12.92 15.38 14.61
CA PRO A 90 -13.17 16.62 15.35
C PRO A 90 -11.84 17.32 15.65
N GLU A 91 -11.89 18.64 15.70
CA GLU A 91 -10.68 19.44 15.92
C GLU A 91 -9.95 19.08 17.22
N ASN A 92 -10.70 18.77 18.27
CA ASN A 92 -10.14 18.40 19.57
C ASN A 92 -9.46 17.02 19.58
N GLU A 93 -9.66 16.19 18.55
CA GLU A 93 -8.99 14.90 18.39
C GLU A 93 -7.87 14.94 17.37
N ALA A 94 -7.69 16.03 16.65
CA ALA A 94 -6.79 16.10 15.51
C ALA A 94 -5.37 15.64 15.83
N GLU A 95 -4.79 16.13 16.91
CA GLU A 95 -3.42 15.77 17.29
C GLU A 95 -3.30 14.30 17.67
N ALA A 96 -4.22 13.77 18.46
CA ALA A 96 -4.23 12.37 18.86
C ALA A 96 -4.40 11.45 17.65
N VAL A 97 -5.29 11.83 16.73
CA VAL A 97 -5.52 11.07 15.49
C VAL A 97 -4.28 11.10 14.60
N CYS A 98 -3.60 12.23 14.49
CA CYS A 98 -2.36 12.31 13.70
C CYS A 98 -1.30 11.37 14.24
N ASN A 99 -1.10 11.32 15.55
CA ASN A 99 -0.14 10.41 16.18
C ASN A 99 -0.53 8.96 15.97
N LEU A 100 -1.80 8.64 16.14
CA LEU A 100 -2.32 7.29 15.93
C LEU A 100 -2.14 6.85 14.48
N LEU A 101 -2.48 7.70 13.53
CA LEU A 101 -2.35 7.41 12.11
C LEU A 101 -0.91 7.13 11.73
N LYS A 102 0.00 7.98 12.19
CA LYS A 102 1.43 7.82 11.92
C LYS A 102 1.95 6.49 12.48
N ASP A 103 1.64 6.20 13.73
CA ASP A 103 2.09 4.96 14.38
C ASP A 103 1.53 3.73 13.67
N CYS A 104 0.25 3.73 13.32
CA CYS A 104 -0.37 2.61 12.62
C CYS A 104 0.26 2.37 11.26
N MET A 105 0.53 3.42 10.51
CA MET A 105 1.10 3.29 9.17
C MET A 105 2.57 2.87 9.22
N GLU A 106 3.33 3.35 10.18
CA GLU A 106 4.76 3.03 10.28
C GLU A 106 5.03 1.66 10.86
N GLN A 107 4.10 1.14 11.66
CA GLN A 107 4.29 -0.14 12.38
C GLN A 107 3.49 -1.29 11.81
N VAL A 108 2.84 -1.09 10.67
CA VAL A 108 1.96 -2.12 10.10
C VAL A 108 2.74 -3.36 9.66
N VAL A 109 3.96 -3.18 9.19
CA VAL A 109 4.86 -4.27 8.83
C VAL A 109 6.28 -3.92 9.24
N GLN A 110 7.13 -4.95 9.42
CA GLN A 110 8.57 -4.75 9.63
C GLN A 110 9.31 -4.96 8.33
N LEU A 111 10.11 -3.97 7.96
CA LEU A 111 10.94 -4.00 6.76
C LEU A 111 12.40 -3.78 7.14
N ALA A 112 13.31 -4.14 6.22
CA ALA A 112 14.74 -3.92 6.42
C ALA A 112 15.09 -2.44 6.57
N VAL A 113 14.29 -1.56 5.97
CA VAL A 113 14.42 -0.11 6.12
C VAL A 113 13.20 0.43 6.87
N PRO A 114 13.34 1.55 7.61
CA PRO A 114 12.19 2.13 8.30
C PRO A 114 11.10 2.56 7.33
N LEU A 115 9.85 2.30 7.71
CA LEU A 115 8.69 2.79 6.98
C LEU A 115 8.27 4.10 7.66
N VAL A 116 8.34 5.20 6.91
CA VAL A 116 8.05 6.54 7.45
C VAL A 116 6.77 7.07 6.83
N ALA A 117 5.84 7.52 7.67
CA ALA A 117 4.61 8.13 7.24
C ALA A 117 4.63 9.64 7.56
N GLU A 118 4.27 10.44 6.59
CA GLU A 118 4.11 11.88 6.77
C GLU A 118 2.63 12.18 6.98
N VAL A 119 2.31 12.87 8.08
CA VAL A 119 0.93 13.19 8.44
C VAL A 119 0.75 14.70 8.51
N LYS A 120 -0.30 15.18 7.86
CA LYS A 120 -0.69 16.58 7.86
C LYS A 120 -2.16 16.69 8.19
N TYR A 121 -2.57 17.81 8.79
CA TYR A 121 -3.98 18.07 9.02
C TYR A 121 -4.34 19.53 8.75
N GLY A 122 -5.60 19.76 8.44
CA GLY A 122 -6.14 21.07 8.12
C GLY A 122 -7.65 20.99 8.01
N GLU A 123 -8.29 22.09 7.67
CA GLU A 123 -9.74 22.16 7.58
C GLU A 123 -10.31 21.29 6.46
N SER A 124 -9.52 21.00 5.43
CA SER A 124 -9.94 20.17 4.31
C SER A 124 -8.75 19.46 3.70
N TRP A 125 -9.02 18.43 2.92
CA TRP A 125 -8.00 17.69 2.18
C TRP A 125 -7.19 18.63 1.27
N TYR A 126 -7.86 19.59 0.66
CA TYR A 126 -7.19 20.54 -0.23
C TYR A 126 -6.05 21.27 0.47
N VAL A 127 -6.27 21.67 1.72
CA VAL A 127 -5.28 22.40 2.53
C VAL A 127 -4.10 21.50 2.92
N THR A 128 -4.33 20.20 3.08
CA THR A 128 -3.30 19.26 3.53
C THR A 128 -2.44 18.70 2.40
N LYS A 129 -2.82 18.95 1.17
CA LYS A 129 -2.09 18.44 0.00
C LYS A 129 -0.68 18.99 -0.13
#